data_a339ddd14a7fa376908833b65694cbaf
#
_entry.id   a339ddd14a7fa376908833b65694cbaf
#
_cell.length_a   1.000
_cell.length_b   1.000
_cell.length_c   1.000
_cell.angle_alpha   90.00
_cell.angle_beta   90.00
_cell.angle_gamma   90.00
#
_symmetry.space_group_name_H-M   'P 1'
#
loop_
_entity.id
_entity.type
_entity.pdbx_description
1 polymer ?
#
loop_
_entity_poly.entity_id
_entity_poly.type
_entity_poly.pdbx_seq_one_letter_code
_entity_poly.pdbx_strand_id
1 'polypeptide(L)'
;MLAGDANLRQNGAVRQPRLHNRLLAGALVLVATFVVATVGFYLVRSYLAYREELQDVSEDMVERVRDAYDEVLAETIRVLLVTTEQEGAFRDALLRYDGSYAHRVAVLRGLSQIQSTVPPVQSVYAFLAPSDRVFSLETGGFYSEGSFYDAQALSLMDRVSGVIVGHDRSLSYYGSDRSYTSVAFRVNDPVAHAAIVANLDAAALERALLQATPGAADHDLRIVGVDEWEQGESLATPLASRSLMATAYSDSFDRVFVLHVGADGISSALRATASFAGISLATAGLLFGGFSLLIARSLKPLDQLLSKVCIPDTESPDGGIPSLERYLTRLMADNDRLQREYRRLIPESRKELLRELFAGQIASEERLAERLEFN
;
A
#
# COMPACT_ATOMS: atom_id res chain seq x y z
N MET A 1 -4.39 -53.01 65.63
CA MET A 1 -5.70 -52.38 65.58
C MET A 1 -5.50 -50.89 65.94
N LEU A 2 -5.03 -50.06 65.04
CA LEU A 2 -4.93 -48.58 65.14
C LEU A 2 -4.16 -48.11 63.89
N ALA A 3 -4.83 -48.01 62.76
CA ALA A 3 -4.32 -47.32 61.55
C ALA A 3 -5.53 -47.04 60.64
N GLY A 4 -6.22 -45.94 60.87
CA GLY A 4 -7.44 -45.71 60.12
C GLY A 4 -8.01 -44.27 60.15
N ASP A 5 -7.27 -43.22 60.56
CA ASP A 5 -7.91 -41.88 60.69
C ASP A 5 -7.09 -40.70 60.19
N ALA A 6 -6.09 -40.92 59.33
CA ALA A 6 -5.24 -39.82 58.86
C ALA A 6 -5.59 -39.31 57.44
N ASN A 7 -6.59 -39.89 56.77
CA ASN A 7 -6.79 -39.61 55.32
C ASN A 7 -8.05 -38.77 54.94
N LEU A 8 -8.76 -38.22 55.94
CA LEU A 8 -10.02 -37.46 55.67
C LEU A 8 -9.91 -35.95 55.79
N ARG A 9 -8.71 -35.39 56.03
CA ARG A 9 -8.56 -33.91 56.14
C ARG A 9 -7.95 -33.18 54.95
N GLN A 10 -7.63 -33.87 53.86
CA GLN A 10 -6.93 -33.22 52.73
C GLN A 10 -7.82 -32.81 51.53
N ASN A 11 -9.11 -33.09 51.49
CA ASN A 11 -9.97 -32.83 50.32
C ASN A 11 -10.88 -31.60 50.42
N GLY A 12 -10.72 -30.75 51.44
CA GLY A 12 -11.63 -29.60 51.66
C GLY A 12 -11.19 -28.22 51.14
N ALA A 13 -10.02 -28.07 50.51
CA ALA A 13 -9.46 -26.74 50.31
C ALA A 13 -9.24 -26.28 48.87
N VAL A 14 -9.90 -26.86 47.87
CA VAL A 14 -9.63 -26.43 46.48
C VAL A 14 -10.93 -26.33 45.68
N ARG A 15 -11.67 -25.24 45.81
CA ARG A 15 -12.77 -24.96 44.84
C ARG A 15 -13.19 -23.49 44.65
N GLN A 16 -12.41 -22.49 44.98
CA GLN A 16 -12.79 -21.07 44.76
C GLN A 16 -12.13 -20.31 43.60
N PRO A 17 -11.19 -20.80 42.79
CA PRO A 17 -10.63 -20.01 41.68
C PRO A 17 -11.50 -19.99 40.42
N ARG A 18 -12.67 -20.67 40.38
CA ARG A 18 -13.35 -20.90 39.07
C ARG A 18 -14.07 -19.70 38.49
N LEU A 19 -14.67 -18.84 39.28
CA LEU A 19 -15.43 -17.68 38.75
C LEU A 19 -14.51 -16.57 38.29
N HIS A 20 -13.49 -16.25 39.09
CA HIS A 20 -12.46 -15.27 38.76
C HIS A 20 -11.68 -15.64 37.50
N ASN A 21 -11.25 -16.91 37.40
CA ASN A 21 -10.56 -17.41 36.22
C ASN A 21 -11.44 -17.40 34.96
N ARG A 22 -12.75 -17.66 35.09
CA ARG A 22 -13.70 -17.59 33.97
C ARG A 22 -13.93 -16.16 33.51
N LEU A 23 -14.08 -15.20 34.40
CA LEU A 23 -14.22 -13.76 34.07
C LEU A 23 -12.93 -13.21 33.43
N LEU A 24 -11.76 -13.57 34.00
CA LEU A 24 -10.46 -13.23 33.42
C LEU A 24 -10.27 -13.85 32.04
N ALA A 25 -10.60 -15.13 31.86
CA ALA A 25 -10.51 -15.79 30.55
C ALA A 25 -11.49 -15.16 29.55
N GLY A 26 -12.72 -14.81 29.93
CA GLY A 26 -13.69 -14.13 29.10
C GLY A 26 -13.22 -12.74 28.68
N ALA A 27 -12.69 -11.95 29.61
CA ALA A 27 -12.11 -10.64 29.32
C ALA A 27 -10.89 -10.76 28.40
N LEU A 28 -10.04 -11.77 28.59
CA LEU A 28 -8.89 -12.04 27.74
C LEU A 28 -9.30 -12.37 26.30
N VAL A 29 -10.27 -13.25 26.12
CA VAL A 29 -10.79 -13.61 24.81
C VAL A 29 -11.38 -12.37 24.10
N LEU A 30 -12.14 -11.54 24.81
CA LEU A 30 -12.76 -10.35 24.26
C LEU A 30 -11.70 -9.32 23.82
N VAL A 31 -10.70 -9.05 24.65
CA VAL A 31 -9.58 -8.15 24.30
C VAL A 31 -8.76 -8.72 23.15
N ALA A 32 -8.44 -10.02 23.16
CA ALA A 32 -7.71 -10.65 22.07
C ALA A 32 -8.48 -10.56 20.74
N THR A 33 -9.79 -10.83 20.76
CA THR A 33 -10.65 -10.71 19.58
C THR A 33 -10.70 -9.26 19.07
N PHE A 34 -10.82 -8.28 19.96
CA PHE A 34 -10.83 -6.87 19.59
C PHE A 34 -9.49 -6.44 18.99
N VAL A 35 -8.35 -6.87 19.56
CA VAL A 35 -7.01 -6.56 19.03
C VAL A 35 -6.82 -7.18 17.66
N VAL A 36 -7.18 -8.46 17.48
CA VAL A 36 -7.07 -9.16 16.19
C VAL A 36 -7.96 -8.49 15.14
N ALA A 37 -9.19 -8.12 15.47
CA ALA A 37 -10.10 -7.42 14.58
C ALA A 37 -9.56 -6.04 14.18
N THR A 38 -9.05 -5.26 15.14
CA THR A 38 -8.50 -3.93 14.89
C THR A 38 -7.23 -3.99 14.03
N VAL A 39 -6.31 -4.89 14.35
CA VAL A 39 -5.08 -5.10 13.57
C VAL A 39 -5.42 -5.59 12.17
N GLY A 40 -6.34 -6.55 12.04
CA GLY A 40 -6.81 -7.07 10.76
C GLY A 40 -7.45 -5.97 9.90
N PHE A 41 -8.32 -5.16 10.48
CA PHE A 41 -8.94 -4.03 9.80
C PHE A 41 -7.90 -3.00 9.34
N TYR A 42 -6.93 -2.68 10.20
CA TYR A 42 -5.87 -1.72 9.86
C TYR A 42 -4.96 -2.24 8.73
N LEU A 43 -4.60 -3.53 8.76
CA LEU A 43 -3.82 -4.17 7.71
C LEU A 43 -4.53 -4.13 6.35
N VAL A 44 -5.82 -4.50 6.32
CA VAL A 44 -6.62 -4.46 5.09
C VAL A 44 -6.74 -3.04 4.56
N ARG A 45 -7.04 -2.07 5.43
CA ARG A 45 -7.16 -0.66 5.04
C ARG A 45 -5.83 -0.09 4.52
N SER A 46 -4.72 -0.37 5.20
CA SER A 46 -3.39 0.07 4.76
C SER A 46 -2.99 -0.57 3.43
N TYR A 47 -3.32 -1.84 3.23
CA TYR A 47 -3.07 -2.52 1.95
C TYR A 47 -3.87 -1.90 0.80
N LEU A 48 -5.15 -1.62 1.01
CA LEU A 48 -5.99 -0.99 0.00
C LEU A 48 -5.53 0.43 -0.33
N ALA A 49 -5.24 1.25 0.68
CA ALA A 49 -4.73 2.61 0.49
C ALA A 49 -3.39 2.63 -0.24
N TYR A 50 -2.48 1.72 0.13
CA TYR A 50 -1.18 1.61 -0.54
C TYR A 50 -1.31 1.13 -1.99
N ARG A 51 -2.24 0.21 -2.26
CA ARG A 51 -2.52 -0.24 -3.62
C ARG A 51 -3.07 0.89 -4.49
N GLU A 52 -3.98 1.70 -3.96
CA GLU A 52 -4.55 2.86 -4.63
C GLU A 52 -3.45 3.91 -4.92
N GLU A 53 -2.62 4.25 -3.93
CA GLU A 53 -1.48 5.15 -4.10
C GLU A 53 -0.47 4.65 -5.15
N LEU A 54 -0.15 3.35 -5.14
CA LEU A 54 0.73 2.75 -6.16
C LEU A 54 0.10 2.80 -7.55
N GLN A 55 -1.21 2.60 -7.66
CA GLN A 55 -1.91 2.68 -8.93
C GLN A 55 -1.84 4.11 -9.48
N ASP A 56 -2.18 5.11 -8.67
CA ASP A 56 -2.12 6.52 -9.06
C ASP A 56 -0.70 6.94 -9.50
N VAL A 57 0.31 6.54 -8.74
CA VAL A 57 1.72 6.81 -9.08
C VAL A 57 2.12 6.10 -10.37
N SER A 58 1.65 4.87 -10.58
CA SER A 58 1.97 4.11 -11.80
C SER A 58 1.29 4.69 -13.03
N GLU A 59 0.05 5.17 -12.89
CA GLU A 59 -0.68 5.85 -13.96
C GLU A 59 0.00 7.17 -14.34
N ASP A 60 0.35 8.02 -13.36
CA ASP A 60 1.11 9.27 -13.60
C ASP A 60 2.48 8.98 -14.25
N MET A 61 3.14 7.90 -13.85
CA MET A 61 4.43 7.51 -14.39
C MET A 61 4.33 7.06 -15.86
N VAL A 62 3.35 6.23 -16.19
CA VAL A 62 3.18 5.76 -17.58
C VAL A 62 2.71 6.89 -18.49
N GLU A 63 1.92 7.85 -17.99
CA GLU A 63 1.57 9.07 -18.73
C GLU A 63 2.80 9.92 -19.06
N ARG A 64 3.70 10.11 -18.11
CA ARG A 64 4.96 10.84 -18.35
C ARG A 64 5.85 10.11 -19.36
N VAL A 65 5.90 8.79 -19.34
CA VAL A 65 6.64 8.01 -20.34
C VAL A 65 6.05 8.22 -21.73
N ARG A 66 4.70 8.18 -21.85
CA ARG A 66 4.01 8.50 -23.10
C ARG A 66 4.35 9.90 -23.60
N ASP A 67 4.24 10.91 -22.73
CA ASP A 67 4.52 12.30 -23.08
C ASP A 67 5.97 12.49 -23.54
N ALA A 68 6.92 11.86 -22.85
CA ALA A 68 8.34 11.88 -23.25
C ALA A 68 8.57 11.20 -24.59
N TYR A 69 7.87 10.10 -24.89
CA TYR A 69 7.92 9.43 -26.19
C TYR A 69 7.39 10.34 -27.30
N ASP A 70 6.22 10.93 -27.10
CA ASP A 70 5.59 11.84 -28.03
C ASP A 70 6.48 13.06 -28.29
N GLU A 71 7.15 13.59 -27.26
CA GLU A 71 8.11 14.68 -27.37
C GLU A 71 9.33 14.30 -28.21
N VAL A 72 9.91 13.12 -27.99
CA VAL A 72 11.09 12.65 -28.75
C VAL A 72 10.74 12.49 -30.23
N LEU A 73 9.58 11.89 -30.54
CA LEU A 73 9.16 11.73 -31.93
C LEU A 73 8.81 13.07 -32.59
N ALA A 74 8.11 13.95 -31.89
CA ALA A 74 7.80 15.29 -32.36
C ALA A 74 9.07 16.12 -32.60
N GLU A 75 10.07 16.01 -31.72
CA GLU A 75 11.37 16.65 -31.89
C GLU A 75 12.12 16.07 -33.09
N THR A 76 12.09 14.75 -33.26
CA THR A 76 12.69 14.11 -34.44
C THR A 76 12.07 14.64 -35.72
N ILE A 77 10.74 14.71 -35.78
CA ILE A 77 10.02 15.29 -36.94
C ILE A 77 10.40 16.74 -37.16
N ARG A 78 10.46 17.54 -36.10
CA ARG A 78 10.84 18.96 -36.17
C ARG A 78 12.26 19.15 -36.71
N VAL A 79 13.21 18.36 -36.23
CA VAL A 79 14.61 18.41 -36.68
C VAL A 79 14.72 18.03 -38.15
N LEU A 80 14.01 16.99 -38.60
CA LEU A 80 13.95 16.61 -40.01
C LEU A 80 13.42 17.77 -40.88
N LEU A 81 12.32 18.39 -40.47
CA LEU A 81 11.71 19.53 -41.17
C LEU A 81 12.65 20.73 -41.22
N VAL A 82 13.14 21.18 -40.05
CA VAL A 82 13.96 22.38 -39.93
C VAL A 82 15.26 22.24 -40.70
N THR A 83 15.97 21.09 -40.55
CA THR A 83 17.24 20.86 -41.27
C THR A 83 17.03 20.86 -42.78
N THR A 84 15.91 20.24 -43.23
CA THR A 84 15.63 20.21 -44.69
C THR A 84 15.22 21.54 -45.25
N GLU A 85 14.46 22.37 -44.50
CA GLU A 85 13.97 23.65 -44.99
C GLU A 85 14.99 24.79 -44.87
N GLN A 86 15.78 24.80 -43.77
CA GLN A 86 16.71 25.88 -43.48
C GLN A 86 18.05 25.73 -44.22
N GLU A 87 18.50 24.50 -44.45
CA GLU A 87 19.75 24.25 -45.17
C GLU A 87 19.50 24.09 -46.66
N GLY A 88 19.44 25.20 -47.38
CA GLY A 88 19.22 25.21 -48.83
C GLY A 88 20.15 24.32 -49.63
N ALA A 89 21.43 24.20 -49.23
CA ALA A 89 22.40 23.34 -49.86
C ALA A 89 22.09 21.85 -49.64
N PHE A 90 21.58 21.45 -48.45
CA PHE A 90 21.15 20.11 -48.18
C PHE A 90 19.91 19.72 -48.97
N ARG A 91 18.90 20.59 -48.98
CA ARG A 91 17.66 20.39 -49.75
C ARG A 91 17.96 20.28 -51.26
N ASP A 92 18.83 21.14 -51.79
CA ASP A 92 19.23 21.13 -53.21
C ASP A 92 19.95 19.83 -53.55
N ALA A 93 20.86 19.36 -52.66
CA ALA A 93 21.55 18.11 -52.84
C ALA A 93 20.62 16.88 -52.77
N LEU A 94 19.55 16.92 -51.96
CA LEU A 94 18.55 15.86 -51.91
C LEU A 94 17.72 15.78 -53.19
N LEU A 95 17.32 16.94 -53.73
CA LEU A 95 16.39 17.02 -54.86
C LEU A 95 17.09 16.99 -56.22
N ARG A 96 18.35 17.45 -56.31
CA ARG A 96 19.09 17.66 -57.59
C ARG A 96 20.47 17.03 -57.53
N TYR A 97 20.61 15.91 -56.86
CA TYR A 97 21.92 15.24 -56.71
C TYR A 97 22.58 14.94 -58.08
N ASP A 98 23.73 15.55 -58.33
CA ASP A 98 24.52 15.43 -59.56
C ASP A 98 25.80 14.55 -59.39
N GLY A 99 26.05 14.03 -58.20
CA GLY A 99 27.27 13.27 -57.90
C GLY A 99 28.45 14.13 -57.56
N SER A 100 28.31 15.45 -57.53
CA SER A 100 29.43 16.37 -57.18
C SER A 100 29.87 16.19 -55.72
N TYR A 101 31.12 16.56 -55.44
CA TYR A 101 31.67 16.56 -54.09
C TYR A 101 30.88 17.49 -53.16
N ALA A 102 30.45 18.64 -53.68
CA ALA A 102 29.65 19.60 -52.94
C ALA A 102 28.32 19.01 -52.44
N HIS A 103 27.56 18.32 -53.32
CA HIS A 103 26.32 17.66 -52.95
C HIS A 103 26.54 16.52 -51.95
N ARG A 104 27.61 15.73 -52.11
CA ARG A 104 27.96 14.67 -51.11
C ARG A 104 28.21 15.23 -49.71
N VAL A 105 29.01 16.34 -49.64
CA VAL A 105 29.28 16.99 -48.37
C VAL A 105 28.03 17.61 -47.76
N ALA A 106 27.16 18.20 -48.60
CA ALA A 106 25.90 18.76 -48.12
C ALA A 106 24.97 17.68 -47.53
N VAL A 107 24.82 16.53 -48.24
CA VAL A 107 24.03 15.38 -47.71
C VAL A 107 24.65 14.87 -46.41
N LEU A 108 25.95 14.59 -46.38
CA LEU A 108 26.62 14.09 -45.19
C LEU A 108 26.42 15.03 -43.98
N ARG A 109 26.59 16.35 -44.19
CA ARG A 109 26.42 17.35 -43.13
C ARG A 109 24.99 17.37 -42.60
N GLY A 110 23.99 17.46 -43.50
CA GLY A 110 22.58 17.52 -43.11
C GLY A 110 22.15 16.26 -42.33
N LEU A 111 22.52 15.06 -42.80
CA LEU A 111 22.21 13.79 -42.10
C LEU A 111 22.94 13.70 -40.76
N SER A 112 24.21 14.13 -40.70
CA SER A 112 24.97 14.16 -39.44
C SER A 112 24.39 15.14 -38.42
N GLN A 113 23.85 16.27 -38.88
CA GLN A 113 23.17 17.24 -38.03
C GLN A 113 21.89 16.64 -37.44
N ILE A 114 21.08 15.95 -38.24
CA ILE A 114 19.88 15.27 -37.77
C ILE A 114 20.24 14.24 -36.71
N GLN A 115 21.22 13.37 -36.97
CA GLN A 115 21.65 12.34 -36.04
C GLN A 115 22.22 12.93 -34.74
N SER A 116 22.97 14.00 -34.78
CA SER A 116 23.61 14.59 -33.60
C SER A 116 22.62 15.42 -32.74
N THR A 117 21.53 15.86 -33.29
CA THR A 117 20.57 16.74 -32.60
C THR A 117 19.61 15.92 -31.73
N VAL A 118 19.25 14.70 -32.16
CA VAL A 118 18.32 13.83 -31.42
C VAL A 118 19.04 12.58 -30.93
N PRO A 119 19.42 12.50 -29.66
CA PRO A 119 20.27 11.42 -29.12
C PRO A 119 19.80 9.98 -29.41
N PRO A 120 18.48 9.65 -29.39
CA PRO A 120 18.01 8.30 -29.73
C PRO A 120 18.18 7.92 -31.21
N VAL A 121 18.43 8.87 -32.10
CA VAL A 121 18.63 8.59 -33.53
C VAL A 121 19.96 7.92 -33.74
N GLN A 122 19.94 6.65 -34.13
CA GLN A 122 21.13 5.85 -34.37
C GLN A 122 21.63 5.97 -35.80
N SER A 123 20.72 5.92 -36.78
CA SER A 123 21.08 6.01 -38.19
C SER A 123 20.10 6.87 -38.95
N VAL A 124 20.58 7.50 -40.02
CA VAL A 124 19.77 8.31 -40.91
C VAL A 124 20.04 7.94 -42.36
N TYR A 125 18.98 7.76 -43.13
CA TYR A 125 19.03 7.43 -44.55
C TYR A 125 18.39 8.57 -45.35
N ALA A 126 18.93 8.83 -46.55
CA ALA A 126 18.32 9.70 -47.51
C ALA A 126 18.16 9.03 -48.87
N PHE A 127 16.92 9.04 -49.37
CA PHE A 127 16.64 8.71 -50.76
C PHE A 127 16.85 9.95 -51.61
N LEU A 128 17.73 9.85 -52.61
CA LEU A 128 18.17 10.95 -53.44
C LEU A 128 17.53 10.87 -54.83
N ALA A 129 16.54 11.68 -55.06
CA ALA A 129 16.01 11.90 -56.40
C ALA A 129 16.99 12.80 -57.20
N PRO A 130 17.07 12.70 -58.50
CA PRO A 130 16.54 11.74 -59.45
C PRO A 130 17.48 10.53 -59.69
N SER A 131 18.40 10.26 -58.80
CA SER A 131 19.46 9.26 -59.01
C SER A 131 19.09 7.85 -58.60
N ASP A 132 17.90 7.61 -58.05
CA ASP A 132 17.42 6.35 -57.45
C ASP A 132 18.46 5.72 -56.50
N ARG A 133 19.11 6.59 -55.71
CA ARG A 133 20.15 6.19 -54.76
C ARG A 133 19.77 6.49 -53.33
N VAL A 134 20.15 5.60 -52.48
CA VAL A 134 20.04 5.75 -51.01
C VAL A 134 21.42 6.05 -50.44
N PHE A 135 21.53 7.10 -49.65
CA PHE A 135 22.70 7.37 -48.85
C PHE A 135 22.45 6.95 -47.40
N SER A 136 23.36 6.17 -46.87
CA SER A 136 23.34 5.77 -45.44
C SER A 136 24.49 6.49 -44.72
N LEU A 137 24.15 7.23 -43.65
CA LEU A 137 25.16 7.86 -42.82
C LEU A 137 26.02 6.85 -42.06
N GLU A 138 25.41 5.75 -41.61
CA GLU A 138 26.08 4.70 -40.82
C GLU A 138 27.23 4.04 -41.61
N THR A 139 27.01 3.79 -42.88
CA THR A 139 28.03 3.18 -43.75
C THR A 139 28.84 4.18 -44.54
N GLY A 140 28.40 5.48 -44.55
CA GLY A 140 28.97 6.53 -45.38
C GLY A 140 28.88 6.25 -46.88
N GLY A 141 28.04 5.33 -47.31
CA GLY A 141 27.92 4.82 -48.66
C GLY A 141 26.68 5.25 -49.41
N PHE A 142 26.80 5.24 -50.74
CA PHE A 142 25.70 5.36 -51.70
C PHE A 142 25.34 3.98 -52.24
N TYR A 143 24.07 3.63 -52.13
CA TYR A 143 23.55 2.37 -52.61
C TYR A 143 22.57 2.64 -53.75
N SER A 144 22.48 1.70 -54.72
CA SER A 144 21.31 1.64 -55.55
C SER A 144 20.14 1.12 -54.71
N GLU A 145 18.91 1.57 -55.01
CA GLU A 145 17.72 1.10 -54.30
C GLU A 145 17.66 -0.42 -54.19
N GLY A 146 17.87 -1.15 -55.26
CA GLY A 146 17.85 -2.62 -55.27
C GLY A 146 18.99 -3.32 -54.51
N SER A 147 20.03 -2.61 -54.05
CA SER A 147 21.16 -3.09 -53.27
C SER A 147 21.18 -2.60 -51.82
N PHE A 148 20.20 -1.79 -51.45
CA PHE A 148 20.15 -1.28 -50.10
C PHE A 148 19.72 -2.35 -49.11
N TYR A 149 20.43 -2.44 -48.01
CA TYR A 149 20.27 -3.53 -47.05
C TYR A 149 19.01 -3.45 -46.20
N ASP A 150 18.40 -2.26 -46.08
CA ASP A 150 17.20 -2.04 -45.27
C ASP A 150 15.96 -1.91 -46.18
N ALA A 151 15.39 -3.04 -46.61
CA ALA A 151 14.22 -3.08 -47.46
C ALA A 151 12.95 -2.49 -46.79
N GLN A 152 12.86 -2.54 -45.47
CA GLN A 152 11.75 -1.97 -44.73
C GLN A 152 11.82 -0.42 -44.75
N ALA A 153 13.00 0.18 -44.67
CA ALA A 153 13.17 1.63 -44.84
C ALA A 153 12.76 2.08 -46.25
N LEU A 154 13.13 1.31 -47.28
CA LEU A 154 12.69 1.61 -48.65
C LEU A 154 11.16 1.60 -48.75
N SER A 155 10.51 0.60 -48.17
CA SER A 155 9.03 0.55 -48.20
C SER A 155 8.35 1.70 -47.44
N LEU A 156 8.99 2.26 -46.41
CA LEU A 156 8.52 3.52 -45.77
C LEU A 156 8.71 4.71 -46.66
N MET A 157 9.85 4.81 -47.34
CA MET A 157 10.13 5.91 -48.27
C MET A 157 9.14 5.98 -49.43
N ASP A 158 8.73 4.81 -49.95
CA ASP A 158 7.75 4.71 -51.02
C ASP A 158 6.36 5.17 -50.60
N ARG A 159 5.99 4.86 -49.37
CA ARG A 159 4.65 5.20 -48.83
C ARG A 159 4.53 6.59 -48.25
N VAL A 160 5.64 7.25 -47.95
CA VAL A 160 5.60 8.54 -47.29
C VAL A 160 5.06 9.62 -48.22
N SER A 161 3.98 10.28 -47.82
CA SER A 161 3.42 11.48 -48.51
C SER A 161 3.72 12.80 -47.77
N GLY A 162 4.12 12.73 -46.55
CA GLY A 162 4.51 13.83 -45.66
C GLY A 162 5.44 13.31 -44.58
N VAL A 163 4.88 12.95 -43.43
CA VAL A 163 5.59 12.27 -42.33
C VAL A 163 4.90 10.95 -42.06
N ILE A 164 5.66 9.90 -41.85
CA ILE A 164 5.17 8.59 -41.42
C ILE A 164 6.09 8.08 -40.33
N VAL A 165 5.51 7.50 -39.27
CA VAL A 165 6.25 6.77 -38.25
C VAL A 165 6.07 5.28 -38.47
N GLY A 166 7.16 4.56 -38.65
CA GLY A 166 7.20 3.11 -38.74
C GLY A 166 7.73 2.53 -37.44
N HIS A 167 6.90 1.73 -36.79
CA HIS A 167 7.25 1.09 -35.53
C HIS A 167 7.72 -0.34 -35.75
N ASP A 168 8.39 -0.91 -34.75
CA ASP A 168 8.75 -2.32 -34.61
C ASP A 168 9.47 -2.90 -35.83
N ARG A 169 10.28 -2.04 -36.48
CA ARG A 169 11.10 -2.48 -37.61
C ARG A 169 12.30 -3.25 -37.09
N SER A 170 12.50 -4.45 -37.61
CA SER A 170 13.69 -5.23 -37.30
C SER A 170 14.70 -5.16 -38.43
N LEU A 171 15.95 -4.89 -38.11
CA LEU A 171 17.05 -4.90 -39.05
C LEU A 171 18.14 -5.83 -38.52
N SER A 172 18.43 -6.87 -39.32
CA SER A 172 19.56 -7.75 -39.08
C SER A 172 20.78 -7.24 -39.85
N TYR A 173 21.71 -6.63 -39.13
CA TYR A 173 22.93 -6.08 -39.72
C TYR A 173 24.16 -6.59 -38.97
N TYR A 174 25.13 -7.15 -39.69
CA TYR A 174 26.34 -7.76 -39.12
C TYR A 174 26.08 -8.76 -37.97
N GLY A 175 24.98 -9.51 -38.05
CA GLY A 175 24.68 -10.57 -37.08
C GLY A 175 24.08 -10.07 -35.75
N SER A 176 23.69 -8.79 -35.68
CA SER A 176 22.90 -8.25 -34.60
C SER A 176 21.52 -7.86 -35.10
N ASP A 177 20.46 -8.44 -34.52
CA ASP A 177 19.09 -8.02 -34.73
C ASP A 177 18.78 -6.82 -33.84
N ARG A 178 18.35 -5.73 -34.45
CA ARG A 178 17.95 -4.51 -33.74
C ARG A 178 16.56 -4.10 -34.13
N SER A 179 15.83 -3.62 -33.17
CA SER A 179 14.51 -3.04 -33.38
C SER A 179 14.58 -1.53 -33.43
N TYR A 180 13.83 -0.92 -34.36
CA TYR A 180 13.82 0.52 -34.58
C TYR A 180 12.39 1.06 -34.65
N THR A 181 12.20 2.24 -34.06
CA THR A 181 11.14 3.17 -34.43
C THR A 181 11.71 4.13 -35.45
N SER A 182 11.09 4.27 -36.61
CA SER A 182 11.62 5.06 -37.72
C SER A 182 10.67 6.16 -38.11
N VAL A 183 11.21 7.37 -38.24
CA VAL A 183 10.47 8.51 -38.74
C VAL A 183 10.89 8.78 -40.19
N ALA A 184 9.98 8.60 -41.12
CA ALA A 184 10.18 8.92 -42.53
C ALA A 184 9.56 10.27 -42.88
N PHE A 185 10.31 11.10 -43.56
CA PHE A 185 9.89 12.43 -44.00
C PHE A 185 10.13 12.60 -45.51
N ARG A 186 9.10 13.04 -46.24
CA ARG A 186 9.20 13.32 -47.65
C ARG A 186 9.50 14.79 -47.89
N VAL A 187 10.57 15.07 -48.62
CA VAL A 187 10.91 16.39 -49.12
C VAL A 187 10.20 16.60 -50.45
N ASN A 188 9.23 17.48 -50.48
CA ASN A 188 8.44 17.74 -51.68
C ASN A 188 8.98 18.90 -52.45
N ASP A 189 9.08 18.71 -53.79
CA ASP A 189 9.33 19.73 -54.78
C ASP A 189 8.40 19.45 -55.98
N PRO A 190 7.93 20.44 -56.75
CA PRO A 190 7.06 20.21 -57.88
C PRO A 190 7.62 19.29 -58.95
N VAL A 191 8.95 19.14 -59.04
CA VAL A 191 9.64 18.39 -60.10
C VAL A 191 10.31 17.12 -59.59
N ALA A 192 10.70 17.11 -58.36
CA ALA A 192 11.45 16.03 -57.76
C ALA A 192 10.98 15.74 -56.33
N HIS A 193 11.23 14.52 -55.83
CA HIS A 193 10.98 14.17 -54.46
C HIS A 193 12.17 13.40 -53.90
N ALA A 194 12.43 13.64 -52.64
CA ALA A 194 13.40 12.90 -51.84
C ALA A 194 12.74 12.45 -50.56
N ALA A 195 13.30 11.47 -49.88
CA ALA A 195 12.82 11.05 -48.58
C ALA A 195 13.99 10.86 -47.61
N ILE A 196 13.75 11.15 -46.35
CA ILE A 196 14.72 10.94 -45.27
C ILE A 196 14.07 9.98 -44.27
N VAL A 197 14.81 9.02 -43.77
CA VAL A 197 14.39 8.14 -42.68
C VAL A 197 15.38 8.26 -41.55
N ALA A 198 14.90 8.65 -40.39
CA ALA A 198 15.64 8.63 -39.13
C ALA A 198 15.22 7.41 -38.32
N ASN A 199 16.18 6.57 -37.93
CA ASN A 199 15.96 5.35 -37.17
C ASN A 199 16.36 5.57 -35.72
N LEU A 200 15.41 5.46 -34.83
CA LEU A 200 15.61 5.50 -33.39
C LEU A 200 15.75 4.05 -32.91
N ASP A 201 16.86 3.73 -32.25
CA ASP A 201 17.05 2.39 -31.64
C ASP A 201 16.03 2.22 -30.51
N ALA A 202 15.18 1.18 -30.62
CA ALA A 202 14.09 0.96 -29.66
C ALA A 202 14.58 0.79 -28.23
N ALA A 203 15.70 0.07 -28.04
CA ALA A 203 16.27 -0.12 -26.70
C ALA A 203 16.94 1.16 -26.13
N ALA A 204 17.50 2.01 -27.02
CA ALA A 204 18.04 3.30 -26.60
C ALA A 204 16.91 4.29 -26.27
N LEU A 205 15.84 4.27 -27.06
CA LEU A 205 14.63 5.08 -26.81
C LEU A 205 13.99 4.69 -25.48
N GLU A 206 13.74 3.41 -25.26
CA GLU A 206 13.17 2.91 -23.99
C GLU A 206 14.02 3.34 -22.79
N ARG A 207 15.36 3.16 -22.86
CA ARG A 207 16.26 3.61 -21.79
C ARG A 207 16.20 5.12 -21.56
N ALA A 208 16.12 5.90 -22.63
CA ALA A 208 15.99 7.35 -22.52
C ALA A 208 14.68 7.77 -21.85
N LEU A 209 13.57 7.11 -22.19
CA LEU A 209 12.25 7.32 -21.59
C LEU A 209 12.24 6.96 -20.09
N LEU A 210 12.78 5.80 -19.73
CA LEU A 210 12.88 5.38 -18.35
C LEU A 210 13.80 6.29 -17.51
N GLN A 211 14.87 6.80 -18.10
CA GLN A 211 15.77 7.76 -17.44
C GLN A 211 15.15 9.14 -17.26
N ALA A 212 14.33 9.58 -18.22
CA ALA A 212 13.62 10.86 -18.15
C ALA A 212 12.48 10.84 -17.14
N THR A 213 11.97 9.65 -16.78
CA THR A 213 10.84 9.47 -15.86
C THR A 213 11.34 8.98 -14.49
N PRO A 214 11.37 9.85 -13.45
CA PRO A 214 11.82 9.45 -12.13
C PRO A 214 11.01 8.28 -11.58
N GLY A 215 11.70 7.24 -11.12
CA GLY A 215 11.07 6.05 -10.54
C GLY A 215 10.72 4.95 -11.56
N ALA A 216 10.74 5.22 -12.86
CA ALA A 216 10.39 4.22 -13.87
C ALA A 216 11.53 3.24 -14.19
N ALA A 217 12.77 3.56 -13.83
CA ALA A 217 13.96 2.79 -14.19
C ALA A 217 13.98 1.33 -13.70
N ASP A 218 13.27 1.04 -12.61
CA ASP A 218 13.18 -0.30 -12.01
C ASP A 218 11.94 -1.09 -12.48
N HIS A 219 11.21 -0.56 -13.46
CA HIS A 219 9.96 -1.15 -13.95
C HIS A 219 10.10 -1.67 -15.38
N ASP A 220 9.31 -2.69 -15.70
CA ASP A 220 9.25 -3.24 -17.06
C ASP A 220 8.27 -2.41 -17.89
N LEU A 221 8.80 -1.69 -18.88
CA LEU A 221 8.04 -0.87 -19.83
C LEU A 221 7.87 -1.65 -21.13
N ARG A 222 6.64 -1.71 -21.65
CA ARG A 222 6.34 -2.22 -22.99
C ARG A 222 5.60 -1.18 -23.78
N ILE A 223 6.01 -1.01 -25.02
CA ILE A 223 5.37 -0.12 -26.00
C ILE A 223 4.81 -1.00 -27.11
N VAL A 224 3.50 -1.06 -27.25
CA VAL A 224 2.81 -1.96 -28.20
C VAL A 224 1.90 -1.17 -29.12
N GLY A 225 1.61 -1.74 -30.31
CA GLY A 225 0.59 -1.19 -31.20
C GLY A 225 -0.81 -1.37 -30.65
N VAL A 226 -1.73 -0.46 -31.01
CA VAL A 226 -3.13 -0.58 -30.58
C VAL A 226 -3.76 -1.88 -31.08
N ASP A 227 -3.51 -2.24 -32.36
CA ASP A 227 -4.03 -3.49 -32.92
C ASP A 227 -3.53 -4.74 -32.17
N GLU A 228 -2.26 -4.74 -31.76
CA GLU A 228 -1.64 -5.81 -30.98
C GLU A 228 -2.20 -5.86 -29.55
N TRP A 229 -2.44 -4.71 -28.97
CA TRP A 229 -3.06 -4.56 -27.66
C TRP A 229 -4.50 -5.08 -27.65
N GLU A 230 -5.31 -4.72 -28.66
CA GLU A 230 -6.70 -5.16 -28.78
C GLU A 230 -6.83 -6.67 -29.02
N GLN A 231 -5.87 -7.27 -29.73
CA GLN A 231 -5.83 -8.71 -29.95
C GLN A 231 -5.40 -9.52 -28.72
N GLY A 232 -4.92 -8.85 -27.68
CA GLY A 232 -4.53 -9.48 -26.42
C GLY A 232 -3.26 -10.33 -26.50
N GLU A 233 -2.56 -10.34 -27.62
CA GLU A 233 -1.37 -11.17 -27.85
C GLU A 233 -0.19 -10.77 -26.94
N SER A 234 -0.09 -9.50 -26.62
CA SER A 234 1.03 -8.96 -25.80
C SER A 234 0.93 -9.25 -24.31
N LEU A 235 -0.25 -9.67 -23.82
CA LEU A 235 -0.50 -9.93 -22.39
C LEU A 235 -0.23 -11.37 -21.95
N ALA A 236 0.06 -12.26 -22.88
CA ALA A 236 0.15 -13.71 -22.64
C ALA A 236 1.41 -14.18 -21.89
N THR A 237 2.32 -13.28 -21.52
CA THR A 237 3.39 -13.66 -20.59
C THR A 237 2.82 -13.66 -19.17
N PRO A 238 2.78 -14.81 -18.47
CA PRO A 238 2.33 -14.84 -17.08
C PRO A 238 3.40 -14.22 -16.21
N LEU A 239 3.50 -12.91 -16.22
CA LEU A 239 4.17 -12.17 -15.15
C LEU A 239 3.35 -12.42 -13.89
N ALA A 240 4.02 -12.93 -12.88
CA ALA A 240 3.48 -13.38 -11.60
C ALA A 240 2.25 -12.56 -11.18
N SER A 241 1.19 -13.21 -10.75
CA SER A 241 -0.14 -12.71 -10.38
C SER A 241 -0.20 -11.58 -9.32
N ARG A 242 0.85 -10.79 -9.16
CA ARG A 242 1.02 -9.74 -8.14
C ARG A 242 1.56 -8.42 -8.69
N SER A 243 1.75 -8.25 -10.01
CA SER A 243 2.17 -6.97 -10.57
C SER A 243 0.96 -6.06 -10.81
N LEU A 244 1.10 -4.79 -10.46
CA LEU A 244 0.20 -3.74 -10.89
C LEU A 244 0.57 -3.37 -12.33
N MET A 245 -0.43 -3.10 -13.15
CA MET A 245 -0.27 -2.71 -14.54
C MET A 245 -0.93 -1.34 -14.72
N ALA A 246 -0.16 -0.38 -15.20
CA ALA A 246 -0.67 0.91 -15.63
C ALA A 246 -0.52 1.04 -17.15
N THR A 247 -1.47 1.70 -17.78
CA THR A 247 -1.50 1.86 -19.24
C THR A 247 -1.78 3.31 -19.62
N ALA A 248 -1.09 3.80 -20.67
CA ALA A 248 -1.39 5.10 -21.28
C ALA A 248 -1.43 4.94 -22.81
N TYR A 249 -2.24 5.74 -23.46
CA TYR A 249 -2.41 5.73 -24.90
C TYR A 249 -1.89 7.02 -25.52
N SER A 250 -1.12 6.91 -26.63
CA SER A 250 -0.72 8.05 -27.46
C SER A 250 -1.61 8.12 -28.69
N ASP A 251 -2.46 9.15 -28.75
CA ASP A 251 -3.27 9.47 -29.93
C ASP A 251 -2.43 9.89 -31.13
N SER A 252 -1.26 10.47 -30.89
CA SER A 252 -0.38 11.02 -31.93
C SER A 252 0.31 9.93 -32.74
N PHE A 253 0.65 8.82 -32.10
CA PHE A 253 1.48 7.77 -32.71
C PHE A 253 0.86 6.38 -32.64
N ASP A 254 -0.38 6.25 -32.18
CA ASP A 254 -1.16 5.02 -32.12
C ASP A 254 -0.46 3.90 -31.35
N ARG A 255 -0.01 4.26 -30.12
CA ARG A 255 0.73 3.36 -29.24
C ARG A 255 0.13 3.29 -27.86
N VAL A 256 0.19 2.08 -27.29
CA VAL A 256 -0.16 1.80 -25.90
C VAL A 256 1.13 1.55 -25.12
N PHE A 257 1.28 2.28 -24.04
CA PHE A 257 2.36 2.13 -23.08
C PHE A 257 1.85 1.29 -21.93
N VAL A 258 2.57 0.24 -21.59
CA VAL A 258 2.23 -0.69 -20.51
C VAL A 258 3.39 -0.73 -19.53
N LEU A 259 3.15 -0.25 -18.31
CA LEU A 259 4.14 -0.27 -17.25
C LEU A 259 3.78 -1.35 -16.23
N HIS A 260 4.68 -2.30 -16.05
CA HIS A 260 4.54 -3.32 -15.01
C HIS A 260 5.32 -2.93 -13.77
N VAL A 261 4.59 -2.67 -12.68
CA VAL A 261 5.19 -2.35 -11.39
C VAL A 261 5.37 -3.62 -10.57
N GLY A 262 6.62 -3.96 -10.27
CA GLY A 262 6.97 -5.17 -9.53
C GLY A 262 6.40 -5.19 -8.10
N ALA A 263 6.14 -6.39 -7.59
CA ALA A 263 5.62 -6.62 -6.23
C ALA A 263 6.58 -6.23 -5.09
N ASP A 264 7.80 -5.82 -5.39
CA ASP A 264 8.82 -5.52 -4.37
C ASP A 264 8.45 -4.31 -3.50
N GLY A 265 7.81 -3.29 -4.08
CA GLY A 265 7.23 -2.18 -3.34
C GLY A 265 6.11 -2.63 -2.39
N ILE A 266 5.25 -3.56 -2.82
CA ILE A 266 4.18 -4.13 -2.00
C ILE A 266 4.77 -4.94 -0.84
N SER A 267 5.85 -5.68 -1.08
CA SER A 267 6.51 -6.49 -0.03
C SER A 267 7.17 -5.64 1.06
N SER A 268 7.69 -4.47 0.71
CA SER A 268 8.28 -3.53 1.68
C SER A 268 7.22 -2.85 2.54
N ALA A 269 6.10 -2.44 1.95
CA ALA A 269 4.96 -1.88 2.66
C ALA A 269 4.28 -2.91 3.56
N LEU A 270 4.14 -4.16 3.10
CA LEU A 270 3.64 -5.25 3.94
C LEU A 270 4.56 -5.54 5.13
N ARG A 271 5.89 -5.45 4.97
CA ARG A 271 6.85 -5.59 6.08
C ARG A 271 6.73 -4.45 7.08
N ALA A 272 6.60 -3.21 6.62
CA ALA A 272 6.38 -2.05 7.49
C ALA A 272 5.06 -2.16 8.27
N THR A 273 3.96 -2.56 7.61
CA THR A 273 2.66 -2.77 8.28
C THR A 273 2.68 -3.98 9.21
N ALA A 274 3.39 -5.06 8.90
CA ALA A 274 3.57 -6.20 9.78
C ALA A 274 4.37 -5.85 11.03
N SER A 275 5.41 -5.01 10.92
CA SER A 275 6.15 -4.51 12.10
C SER A 275 5.28 -3.63 12.99
N PHE A 276 4.45 -2.77 12.43
CA PHE A 276 3.50 -1.94 13.17
C PHE A 276 2.42 -2.79 13.87
N ALA A 277 1.91 -3.83 13.20
CA ALA A 277 1.01 -4.81 13.78
C ALA A 277 1.66 -5.56 14.98
N GLY A 278 2.92 -5.94 14.84
CA GLY A 278 3.71 -6.57 15.91
C GLY A 278 3.87 -5.66 17.14
N ILE A 279 4.18 -4.39 16.93
CA ILE A 279 4.29 -3.39 18.02
C ILE A 279 2.93 -3.19 18.70
N SER A 280 1.85 -3.06 17.91
CA SER A 280 0.49 -2.91 18.45
C SER A 280 0.05 -4.11 19.27
N LEU A 281 0.37 -5.31 18.84
CA LEU A 281 0.09 -6.56 19.56
C LEU A 281 0.89 -6.65 20.87
N ALA A 282 2.16 -6.28 20.84
CA ALA A 282 3.02 -6.23 22.03
C ALA A 282 2.51 -5.20 23.05
N THR A 283 2.10 -4.00 22.59
CA THR A 283 1.54 -2.95 23.45
C THR A 283 0.21 -3.39 24.06
N ALA A 284 -0.67 -4.02 23.28
CA ALA A 284 -1.93 -4.58 23.78
C ALA A 284 -1.68 -5.68 24.80
N GLY A 285 -0.69 -6.55 24.59
CA GLY A 285 -0.28 -7.58 25.54
C GLY A 285 0.24 -6.99 26.85
N LEU A 286 1.05 -5.95 26.82
CA LEU A 286 1.54 -5.25 28.00
C LEU A 286 0.41 -4.56 28.79
N LEU A 287 -0.49 -3.85 28.10
CA LEU A 287 -1.65 -3.22 28.71
C LEU A 287 -2.57 -4.25 29.35
N PHE A 288 -2.83 -5.37 28.68
CA PHE A 288 -3.63 -6.47 29.21
C PHE A 288 -2.97 -7.12 30.42
N GLY A 289 -1.68 -7.41 30.36
CA GLY A 289 -0.91 -7.97 31.48
C GLY A 289 -0.94 -7.03 32.70
N GLY A 290 -0.72 -5.74 32.48
CA GLY A 290 -0.82 -4.70 33.52
C GLY A 290 -2.21 -4.60 34.14
N PHE A 291 -3.26 -4.61 33.31
CA PHE A 291 -4.65 -4.58 33.75
C PHE A 291 -5.05 -5.84 34.54
N SER A 292 -4.63 -7.03 34.07
CA SER A 292 -4.86 -8.30 34.77
C SER A 292 -4.19 -8.32 36.14
N LEU A 293 -2.98 -7.76 36.25
CA LEU A 293 -2.23 -7.68 37.51
C LEU A 293 -2.87 -6.67 38.47
N LEU A 294 -3.39 -5.55 37.97
CA LEU A 294 -4.16 -4.58 38.75
C LEU A 294 -5.45 -5.19 39.30
N ILE A 295 -6.23 -5.88 38.44
CA ILE A 295 -7.45 -6.56 38.88
C ILE A 295 -7.13 -7.62 39.95
N ALA A 296 -6.12 -8.47 39.71
CA ALA A 296 -5.72 -9.52 40.68
C ALA A 296 -5.31 -8.88 42.02
N ARG A 297 -4.63 -7.74 41.99
CA ARG A 297 -4.22 -7.02 43.19
C ARG A 297 -5.39 -6.33 43.92
N SER A 298 -6.34 -5.77 43.18
CA SER A 298 -7.52 -5.10 43.73
C SER A 298 -8.56 -6.06 44.28
N LEU A 299 -8.67 -7.29 43.73
CA LEU A 299 -9.59 -8.29 44.21
C LEU A 299 -9.06 -9.09 45.42
N LYS A 300 -7.73 -9.12 45.64
CA LYS A 300 -7.11 -9.79 46.74
C LYS A 300 -7.67 -9.40 48.12
N PRO A 301 -7.87 -8.11 48.47
CA PRO A 301 -8.48 -7.71 49.72
C PRO A 301 -9.96 -8.14 49.82
N LEU A 302 -10.68 -8.18 48.70
CA LEU A 302 -12.06 -8.61 48.63
C LEU A 302 -12.20 -10.13 48.91
N ASP A 303 -11.29 -10.93 48.35
CA ASP A 303 -11.20 -12.36 48.65
C ASP A 303 -10.84 -12.60 50.11
N GLN A 304 -9.97 -11.81 50.72
CA GLN A 304 -9.63 -11.88 52.12
C GLN A 304 -10.80 -11.49 53.04
N LEU A 305 -11.60 -10.50 52.65
CA LEU A 305 -12.82 -10.15 53.37
C LEU A 305 -13.89 -11.23 53.22
N LEU A 306 -14.10 -11.76 52.03
CA LEU A 306 -15.01 -12.87 51.77
C LEU A 306 -14.63 -14.13 52.57
N SER A 307 -13.34 -14.46 52.65
CA SER A 307 -12.87 -15.60 53.44
C SER A 307 -13.03 -15.41 54.94
N LYS A 308 -13.03 -14.15 55.44
CA LYS A 308 -13.26 -13.84 56.88
C LYS A 308 -14.76 -13.77 57.22
N VAL A 309 -15.61 -13.45 56.26
CA VAL A 309 -17.07 -13.33 56.45
C VAL A 309 -17.77 -14.65 56.21
N CYS A 310 -17.22 -15.54 55.39
CA CYS A 310 -17.74 -16.90 55.27
C CYS A 310 -17.40 -17.75 56.50
N ILE A 311 -18.20 -17.65 57.54
CA ILE A 311 -18.29 -18.66 58.60
C ILE A 311 -18.69 -19.98 57.95
N PRO A 312 -18.10 -21.10 58.29
CA PRO A 312 -18.39 -22.38 57.69
C PRO A 312 -19.79 -22.87 58.11
N ASP A 313 -20.83 -22.39 57.46
CA ASP A 313 -22.14 -23.02 57.46
C ASP A 313 -22.09 -24.20 56.49
N THR A 314 -22.16 -25.35 57.03
CA THR A 314 -21.78 -26.69 56.52
C THR A 314 -22.70 -27.24 55.42
N GLU A 315 -23.59 -26.44 54.76
CA GLU A 315 -24.65 -27.02 53.92
C GLU A 315 -24.87 -26.39 52.53
N SER A 316 -23.99 -25.55 52.02
CA SER A 316 -24.19 -25.04 50.65
C SER A 316 -22.94 -25.18 49.80
N PRO A 317 -22.98 -26.02 48.71
CA PRO A 317 -21.86 -26.23 47.79
C PRO A 317 -21.58 -25.03 46.86
N ASP A 318 -22.40 -24.00 46.85
CA ASP A 318 -22.27 -22.81 46.00
C ASP A 318 -21.71 -21.62 46.79
N GLY A 319 -20.41 -21.67 47.09
CA GLY A 319 -19.66 -20.51 47.56
C GLY A 319 -19.54 -19.46 46.45
N GLY A 320 -20.19 -18.30 46.57
CA GLY A 320 -20.11 -17.22 45.62
C GLY A 320 -21.02 -16.05 46.01
N ILE A 321 -21.24 -15.12 45.06
CA ILE A 321 -22.11 -13.95 45.19
C ILE A 321 -23.47 -14.27 45.87
N PRO A 322 -24.15 -15.42 45.58
CA PRO A 322 -25.40 -15.77 46.27
C PRO A 322 -25.28 -15.97 47.77
N SER A 323 -24.12 -16.37 48.28
CA SER A 323 -23.91 -16.52 49.73
C SER A 323 -23.67 -15.17 50.41
N LEU A 324 -23.01 -14.25 49.72
CA LEU A 324 -22.83 -12.86 50.16
C LEU A 324 -24.17 -12.10 50.19
N GLU A 325 -25.01 -12.28 49.18
CA GLU A 325 -26.34 -11.70 49.11
C GLU A 325 -27.22 -12.18 50.26
N ARG A 326 -27.21 -13.48 50.55
CA ARG A 326 -27.92 -14.06 51.68
C ARG A 326 -27.38 -13.56 53.03
N TYR A 327 -26.06 -13.39 53.16
CA TYR A 327 -25.45 -12.84 54.38
C TYR A 327 -25.80 -11.37 54.58
N LEU A 328 -25.73 -10.54 53.52
CA LEU A 328 -26.13 -9.12 53.55
C LEU A 328 -27.63 -8.99 53.88
N THR A 329 -28.47 -9.85 53.31
CA THR A 329 -29.91 -9.88 53.62
C THR A 329 -30.20 -10.27 55.07
N ARG A 330 -29.44 -11.22 55.62
CA ARG A 330 -29.52 -11.57 57.06
C ARG A 330 -29.03 -10.43 57.93
N LEU A 331 -27.91 -9.82 57.60
CA LEU A 331 -27.34 -8.70 58.36
C LEU A 331 -28.26 -7.49 58.36
N MET A 332 -28.91 -7.19 57.24
CA MET A 332 -29.97 -6.17 57.13
C MET A 332 -31.21 -6.51 57.96
N ALA A 333 -31.65 -7.77 57.93
CA ALA A 333 -32.74 -8.24 58.74
C ALA A 333 -32.46 -8.20 60.24
N ASP A 334 -31.25 -8.59 60.64
CA ASP A 334 -30.81 -8.50 62.03
C ASP A 334 -30.62 -7.05 62.49
N ASN A 335 -30.13 -6.16 61.63
CA ASN A 335 -30.06 -4.74 61.94
C ASN A 335 -31.42 -4.12 62.09
N ASP A 336 -32.39 -4.43 61.20
CA ASP A 336 -33.78 -4.00 61.31
C ASP A 336 -34.47 -4.57 62.54
N ARG A 337 -34.11 -5.76 62.98
CA ARG A 337 -34.59 -6.37 64.23
C ARG A 337 -34.05 -5.61 65.43
N LEU A 338 -32.73 -5.40 65.47
CA LEU A 338 -32.06 -4.61 66.52
C LEU A 338 -32.58 -3.19 66.60
N GLN A 339 -32.81 -2.54 65.45
CA GLN A 339 -33.40 -1.19 65.45
C GLN A 339 -34.84 -1.18 65.97
N ARG A 340 -35.63 -2.23 65.68
CA ARG A 340 -36.99 -2.37 66.23
C ARG A 340 -37.00 -2.63 67.70
N GLU A 341 -36.11 -3.49 68.22
CA GLU A 341 -35.90 -3.72 69.63
C GLU A 341 -35.43 -2.47 70.35
N TYR A 342 -34.47 -1.75 69.77
CA TYR A 342 -33.95 -0.46 70.31
C TYR A 342 -35.05 0.61 70.38
N ARG A 343 -35.88 0.72 69.34
CA ARG A 343 -37.02 1.64 69.35
C ARG A 343 -38.13 1.23 70.29
N ARG A 344 -38.25 -0.01 70.71
CA ARG A 344 -39.18 -0.48 71.73
C ARG A 344 -38.64 -0.21 73.16
N LEU A 345 -37.39 -0.35 73.37
CA LEU A 345 -36.76 -0.19 74.66
C LEU A 345 -36.66 1.28 75.07
N ILE A 346 -36.43 2.21 74.14
CA ILE A 346 -36.35 3.66 74.43
C ILE A 346 -37.62 4.20 75.08
N PRO A 347 -38.84 3.92 74.58
CA PRO A 347 -40.04 4.42 75.23
C PRO A 347 -40.29 3.79 76.61
N GLU A 348 -39.93 2.53 76.85
CA GLU A 348 -40.06 1.90 78.14
C GLU A 348 -39.09 2.41 79.17
N SER A 349 -37.83 2.56 78.79
CA SER A 349 -36.81 3.13 79.67
C SER A 349 -37.13 4.61 80.01
N ARG A 350 -37.65 5.40 79.02
CA ARG A 350 -38.12 6.78 79.27
C ARG A 350 -39.33 6.83 80.22
N LYS A 351 -40.28 5.89 80.07
CA LYS A 351 -41.42 5.80 80.98
C LYS A 351 -41.00 5.44 82.41
N GLU A 352 -40.02 4.54 82.55
CA GLU A 352 -39.51 4.11 83.83
C GLU A 352 -38.70 5.26 84.50
N LEU A 353 -37.89 5.96 83.73
CA LEU A 353 -37.16 7.17 84.17
C LEU A 353 -38.09 8.29 84.62
N LEU A 354 -39.19 8.50 83.89
CA LEU A 354 -40.22 9.47 84.24
C LEU A 354 -40.96 9.03 85.51
N ARG A 355 -41.24 7.68 85.70
CA ARG A 355 -41.87 7.15 86.90
C ARG A 355 -40.96 7.33 88.13
N GLU A 356 -39.65 7.05 88.00
CA GLU A 356 -38.69 7.22 89.08
C GLU A 356 -38.56 8.74 89.44
N LEU A 357 -38.59 9.61 88.42
CA LEU A 357 -38.53 11.05 88.63
C LEU A 357 -39.78 11.60 89.34
N PHE A 358 -40.98 11.10 88.93
CA PHE A 358 -42.25 11.48 89.58
C PHE A 358 -42.44 10.82 90.91
N ALA A 359 -41.80 9.66 91.22
CA ALA A 359 -41.84 9.02 92.51
C ALA A 359 -40.86 9.67 93.54
N GLY A 360 -40.09 10.68 93.14
CA GLY A 360 -39.15 11.34 93.98
C GLY A 360 -37.91 10.48 94.36
N GLN A 361 -37.65 9.42 93.68
CA GLN A 361 -36.54 8.49 93.96
C GLN A 361 -35.20 8.99 93.41
N ILE A 362 -35.20 9.99 92.54
CA ILE A 362 -34.01 10.61 92.00
C ILE A 362 -33.84 11.94 92.76
N ALA A 363 -33.03 11.92 93.79
CA ALA A 363 -32.83 13.12 94.70
C ALA A 363 -31.63 13.96 94.28
N SER A 364 -30.89 13.70 93.21
CA SER A 364 -29.72 14.49 92.85
C SER A 364 -29.60 14.67 91.35
N GLU A 365 -29.20 15.88 90.91
CA GLU A 365 -28.96 16.22 89.48
C GLU A 365 -27.88 15.37 88.85
N GLU A 366 -26.87 14.92 89.58
CA GLU A 366 -25.79 14.03 89.08
C GLU A 366 -26.27 12.68 88.69
N ARG A 367 -27.21 12.08 89.43
CA ARG A 367 -27.81 10.76 89.08
C ARG A 367 -28.75 10.86 87.88
N LEU A 368 -29.34 12.02 87.66
CA LEU A 368 -30.21 12.26 86.49
C LEU A 368 -29.34 12.40 85.23
N ALA A 369 -28.21 13.09 85.28
CA ALA A 369 -27.27 13.24 84.17
C ALA A 369 -26.64 11.90 83.75
N GLU A 370 -26.23 11.08 84.72
CA GLU A 370 -25.66 9.74 84.50
C GLU A 370 -26.66 8.76 83.81
N ARG A 371 -27.94 8.87 84.16
CA ARG A 371 -29.02 8.04 83.56
C ARG A 371 -29.50 8.59 82.22
N LEU A 372 -29.33 9.90 81.90
CA LEU A 372 -29.68 10.49 80.61
C LEU A 372 -28.56 10.25 79.56
N GLU A 373 -27.31 10.13 79.98
CA GLU A 373 -26.23 9.73 79.07
C GLU A 373 -26.31 8.25 78.63
N PHE A 374 -27.00 7.40 79.39
CA PHE A 374 -27.15 5.96 79.07
C PHE A 374 -28.43 5.62 78.27
N ASN A 375 -29.34 6.57 78.02
CA ASN A 375 -30.56 6.41 77.26
C ASN A 375 -30.57 7.32 76.02
#